data_e958c52d871906d80eb062d1a09bd9cf
#
_entry.id   e958c52d871906d80eb062d1a09bd9cf
#
_cell.length_a   1.000
_cell.length_b   1.000
_cell.length_c   1.000
_cell.angle_alpha   90.00
_cell.angle_beta   90.00
_cell.angle_gamma   90.00
#
_symmetry.space_group_name_H-M   'P 1'
#
loop_
_entity.id
_entity.type
_entity.pdbx_description
1 polymer ?
#
loop_
_entity_poly.entity_id
_entity_poly.type
_entity_poly.pdbx_seq_one_letter_code
_entity_poly.pdbx_strand_id
1 'polypeptide(L)'
;MDEVFDWEKMPEEGKRRNIKPSSIIFGIFIGIILIIILSTTFYTVNTDEAGVIKTFGSYTKVTGPGIHAKWFWPIQAVEKVSIEKVNRIEIGFRTTGKDSDGNAIYSDVPDEKIMVTMDENIVEVEFIVQYIVRDPVAYLFNVDDPVETVRKTSWSAMRTVVASNTVDDVLTIGKE
;
A
#
# COMPACT_ATOMS: atom_id res chain seq x y z
N MET A 1 36.38 82.53 -5.16
CA MET A 1 35.25 81.94 -5.91
C MET A 1 34.94 80.67 -5.17
N ASP A 2 34.19 80.84 -4.05
CA ASP A 2 33.92 79.71 -3.10
C ASP A 2 32.64 79.06 -3.49
N GLU A 3 32.76 77.84 -4.00
CA GLU A 3 31.55 77.00 -4.23
C GLU A 3 31.03 76.57 -2.85
N VAL A 4 29.91 77.14 -2.44
CA VAL A 4 29.19 76.76 -1.24
C VAL A 4 28.58 75.34 -1.50
N PHE A 5 29.11 74.37 -0.78
CA PHE A 5 28.61 72.97 -0.84
C PHE A 5 27.20 72.91 -0.25
N ASP A 6 26.25 72.61 -1.12
CA ASP A 6 24.81 72.57 -0.81
C ASP A 6 24.45 71.27 -0.11
N TRP A 7 24.21 71.28 1.19
CA TRP A 7 23.85 70.17 2.06
C TRP A 7 22.43 69.61 1.77
N GLU A 8 21.58 70.36 1.04
CA GLU A 8 20.22 70.00 0.77
C GLU A 8 20.05 68.93 -0.35
N LYS A 9 21.16 68.61 -1.03
CA LYS A 9 21.12 67.61 -2.15
C LYS A 9 21.61 66.23 -1.78
N MET A 10 21.71 65.88 -0.49
CA MET A 10 21.97 64.48 -0.14
C MET A 10 20.74 63.63 -0.45
N PRO A 11 20.89 62.56 -1.23
CA PRO A 11 19.77 61.64 -1.46
C PRO A 11 19.34 61.05 -0.12
N GLU A 12 18.06 61.16 0.20
CA GLU A 12 17.47 60.51 1.38
C GLU A 12 17.90 59.06 1.41
N GLU A 13 18.62 58.67 2.47
CA GLU A 13 18.96 57.26 2.74
C GLU A 13 17.72 56.42 2.61
N GLY A 14 17.79 55.41 1.71
CA GLY A 14 16.70 54.53 1.37
C GLY A 14 15.93 54.07 2.58
N LYS A 15 14.64 54.38 2.61
CA LYS A 15 13.65 54.03 3.62
C LYS A 15 13.75 52.54 3.91
N ARG A 16 14.50 52.16 4.93
CA ARG A 16 14.61 50.78 5.41
C ARG A 16 13.19 50.30 5.72
N ARG A 17 12.65 49.39 4.88
CA ARG A 17 11.37 48.77 5.14
C ARG A 17 11.46 48.04 6.47
N ASN A 18 10.84 48.58 7.48
CA ASN A 18 10.77 47.99 8.81
C ASN A 18 9.84 46.79 8.71
N ILE A 19 10.42 45.63 8.32
CA ILE A 19 9.68 44.36 8.18
C ILE A 19 9.42 43.92 9.61
N LYS A 20 8.14 43.95 10.03
CA LYS A 20 7.71 43.49 11.35
C LYS A 20 8.16 42.03 11.50
N PRO A 21 8.74 41.61 12.64
CA PRO A 21 9.22 40.24 12.84
C PRO A 21 8.10 39.19 12.64
N SER A 22 6.85 39.55 12.92
CA SER A 22 5.68 38.72 12.65
C SER A 22 5.47 38.39 11.15
N SER A 23 5.84 39.32 10.24
CA SER A 23 5.74 39.08 8.80
C SER A 23 6.79 38.09 8.30
N ILE A 24 7.98 38.09 8.94
CA ILE A 24 9.04 37.12 8.62
C ILE A 24 8.62 35.71 9.08
N ILE A 25 8.11 35.61 10.31
CA ILE A 25 7.63 34.32 10.86
C ILE A 25 6.49 33.78 10.00
N PHE A 26 5.55 34.62 9.59
CA PHE A 26 4.44 34.25 8.71
C PHE A 26 4.94 33.82 7.32
N GLY A 27 5.93 34.48 6.76
CA GLY A 27 6.57 34.10 5.49
C GLY A 27 7.28 32.74 5.57
N ILE A 28 7.99 32.48 6.67
CA ILE A 28 8.63 31.17 6.92
C ILE A 28 7.58 30.06 7.05
N PHE A 29 6.48 30.30 7.76
CA PHE A 29 5.39 29.36 7.94
C PHE A 29 4.73 28.98 6.60
N ILE A 30 4.45 29.99 5.75
CA ILE A 30 3.92 29.74 4.38
C ILE A 30 4.95 28.98 3.55
N GLY A 31 6.24 29.32 3.63
CA GLY A 31 7.31 28.61 2.93
C GLY A 31 7.38 27.14 3.29
N ILE A 32 7.28 26.80 4.56
CA ILE A 32 7.26 25.42 5.06
C ILE A 32 6.03 24.67 4.52
N ILE A 33 4.84 25.28 4.58
CA ILE A 33 3.62 24.68 4.03
C ILE A 33 3.77 24.40 2.54
N LEU A 34 4.34 25.34 1.78
CA LEU A 34 4.52 25.20 0.34
C LEU A 34 5.52 24.08 0.00
N ILE A 35 6.59 23.92 0.78
CA ILE A 35 7.54 22.82 0.65
C ILE A 35 6.87 21.48 0.92
N ILE A 36 6.04 21.38 1.97
CA ILE A 36 5.29 20.15 2.29
C ILE A 36 4.34 19.80 1.15
N ILE A 37 3.59 20.77 0.61
CA ILE A 37 2.68 20.58 -0.51
C ILE A 37 3.44 20.05 -1.73
N LEU A 38 4.54 20.67 -2.11
CA LEU A 38 5.35 20.27 -3.25
C LEU A 38 5.95 18.86 -3.07
N SER A 39 6.41 18.53 -1.86
CA SER A 39 6.98 17.22 -1.53
C SER A 39 5.97 16.09 -1.65
N THR A 40 4.69 16.32 -1.36
CA THR A 40 3.63 15.31 -1.43
C THR A 40 3.00 15.16 -2.81
N THR A 41 3.38 16.01 -3.76
CA THR A 41 2.77 16.04 -5.11
C THR A 41 3.33 14.93 -6.01
N PHE A 42 4.60 14.58 -5.88
CA PHE A 42 5.23 13.57 -6.73
C PHE A 42 5.23 12.19 -6.07
N TYR A 43 4.99 11.15 -6.88
CA TYR A 43 5.09 9.76 -6.46
C TYR A 43 5.59 8.89 -7.60
N THR A 44 6.21 7.77 -7.27
CA THR A 44 6.73 6.79 -8.22
C THR A 44 5.94 5.49 -8.11
N VAL A 45 5.59 4.90 -9.24
CA VAL A 45 4.97 3.57 -9.34
C VAL A 45 6.02 2.63 -9.93
N ASN A 46 6.29 1.50 -9.28
CA ASN A 46 7.22 0.51 -9.77
C ASN A 46 6.66 -0.23 -10.99
N THR A 47 7.51 -0.96 -11.71
CA THR A 47 7.13 -1.68 -12.94
C THR A 47 6.13 -2.80 -12.70
N ASP A 48 6.16 -3.41 -11.52
CA ASP A 48 5.29 -4.50 -11.07
C ASP A 48 4.01 -4.02 -10.37
N GLU A 49 3.81 -2.67 -10.27
CA GLU A 49 2.71 -2.05 -9.54
C GLU A 49 1.80 -1.23 -10.46
N ALA A 50 0.56 -1.08 -10.05
CA ALA A 50 -0.36 -0.07 -10.55
C ALA A 50 -0.72 0.90 -9.42
N GLY A 51 -0.66 2.19 -9.71
CA GLY A 51 -1.07 3.24 -8.78
C GLY A 51 -2.54 3.60 -8.97
N VAL A 52 -3.37 3.37 -7.97
CA VAL A 52 -4.78 3.76 -7.99
C VAL A 52 -4.94 5.07 -7.24
N ILE A 53 -5.36 6.11 -7.97
CA ILE A 53 -5.58 7.45 -7.40
C ILE A 53 -7.01 7.54 -6.89
N LYS A 54 -7.12 7.95 -5.62
CA LYS A 54 -8.38 8.28 -4.94
C LYS A 54 -8.47 9.79 -4.73
N THR A 55 -9.58 10.40 -5.09
CA THR A 55 -9.88 11.81 -4.77
C THR A 55 -11.00 11.83 -3.74
N PHE A 56 -10.73 12.36 -2.55
CA PHE A 56 -11.65 12.31 -1.41
C PHE A 56 -12.21 10.91 -1.13
N GLY A 57 -11.38 9.86 -1.27
CA GLY A 57 -11.75 8.47 -1.06
C GLY A 57 -12.42 7.78 -2.26
N SER A 58 -12.84 8.52 -3.27
CA SER A 58 -13.44 7.95 -4.50
C SER A 58 -12.38 7.64 -5.55
N TYR A 59 -12.57 6.54 -6.28
CA TYR A 59 -11.73 6.19 -7.43
C TYR A 59 -11.71 7.30 -8.49
N THR A 60 -10.53 7.62 -8.97
CA THR A 60 -10.36 8.63 -10.04
C THR A 60 -9.72 8.03 -11.30
N LYS A 61 -8.55 7.40 -11.16
CA LYS A 61 -7.83 6.78 -12.28
C LYS A 61 -6.76 5.79 -11.81
N VAL A 62 -6.34 4.91 -12.71
CA VAL A 62 -5.17 4.06 -12.56
C VAL A 62 -3.99 4.68 -13.30
N THR A 63 -2.81 4.59 -12.70
CA THR A 63 -1.52 5.02 -13.29
C THR A 63 -0.59 3.83 -13.40
N GLY A 64 0.06 3.70 -14.54
CA GLY A 64 1.09 2.70 -14.79
C GLY A 64 2.43 3.04 -14.13
N PRO A 65 3.48 2.24 -14.41
CA PRO A 65 4.82 2.47 -13.92
C PRO A 65 5.39 3.83 -14.32
N GLY A 66 6.23 4.40 -13.44
CA GLY A 66 6.91 5.67 -13.68
C GLY A 66 6.68 6.73 -12.61
N ILE A 67 7.14 7.94 -12.91
CA ILE A 67 6.97 9.11 -12.03
C ILE A 67 5.71 9.85 -12.43
N HIS A 68 4.84 10.10 -11.47
CA HIS A 68 3.57 10.77 -11.66
C HIS A 68 3.41 11.91 -10.67
N ALA A 69 2.54 12.87 -11.02
CA ALA A 69 2.11 13.93 -10.13
C ALA A 69 0.64 13.74 -9.75
N LYS A 70 0.34 14.03 -8.48
CA LYS A 70 -1.01 14.07 -7.93
C LYS A 70 -1.24 15.37 -7.18
N TRP A 71 -2.49 15.68 -6.87
CA TRP A 71 -2.81 16.77 -5.96
C TRP A 71 -2.33 16.41 -4.55
N PHE A 72 -1.97 17.44 -3.78
CA PHE A 72 -1.47 17.26 -2.43
C PHE A 72 -2.48 16.56 -1.50
N TRP A 73 -1.96 15.87 -0.51
CA TRP A 73 -2.78 15.31 0.57
C TRP A 73 -3.48 16.46 1.34
N PRO A 74 -4.79 16.41 1.70
CA PRO A 74 -5.66 15.23 1.71
C PRO A 74 -6.55 15.05 0.47
N ILE A 75 -6.43 15.87 -0.57
CA ILE A 75 -7.31 15.84 -1.74
C ILE A 75 -7.15 14.53 -2.50
N GLN A 76 -5.91 14.13 -2.80
CA GLN A 76 -5.62 12.88 -3.50
C GLN A 76 -4.69 11.98 -2.69
N ALA A 77 -5.07 10.70 -2.61
CA ALA A 77 -4.24 9.61 -2.12
C ALA A 77 -3.96 8.63 -3.26
N VAL A 78 -2.80 7.96 -3.20
CA VAL A 78 -2.43 6.90 -4.14
C VAL A 78 -2.24 5.62 -3.34
N GLU A 79 -2.92 4.56 -3.76
CA GLU A 79 -2.66 3.19 -3.32
C GLU A 79 -1.98 2.43 -4.43
N LYS A 80 -0.88 1.77 -4.09
CA LYS A 80 -0.11 0.95 -5.01
C LYS A 80 -0.50 -0.51 -4.82
N VAL A 81 -0.90 -1.14 -5.91
CA VAL A 81 -1.26 -2.57 -5.94
C VAL A 81 -0.29 -3.27 -6.86
N SER A 82 0.34 -4.32 -6.36
CA SER A 82 1.19 -5.16 -7.20
C SER A 82 0.33 -6.05 -8.10
N ILE A 83 0.52 -5.89 -9.43
CA ILE A 83 -0.25 -6.59 -10.46
C ILE A 83 0.52 -7.75 -11.11
N GLU A 84 1.85 -7.76 -10.98
CA GLU A 84 2.69 -8.83 -11.53
C GLU A 84 3.21 -9.79 -10.46
N LYS A 85 3.25 -9.36 -9.21
CA LYS A 85 3.73 -10.18 -8.10
C LYS A 85 2.73 -11.29 -7.76
N VAL A 86 3.23 -12.51 -7.64
CA VAL A 86 2.47 -13.62 -7.09
C VAL A 86 2.34 -13.44 -5.59
N ASN A 87 1.12 -13.18 -5.14
CA ASN A 87 0.77 -13.15 -3.72
C ASN A 87 0.56 -14.59 -3.23
N ARG A 88 0.92 -14.84 -1.97
CA ARG A 88 0.85 -16.17 -1.35
C ARG A 88 0.06 -16.08 -0.04
N ILE A 89 -0.90 -16.99 0.12
CA ILE A 89 -1.69 -17.14 1.34
C ILE A 89 -1.50 -18.57 1.84
N GLU A 90 -1.09 -18.71 3.10
CA GLU A 90 -0.91 -19.98 3.79
C GLU A 90 -2.21 -20.32 4.53
N ILE A 91 -2.68 -21.55 4.39
CA ILE A 91 -3.89 -22.07 5.03
C ILE A 91 -3.54 -23.33 5.81
N GLY A 92 -3.94 -23.40 7.08
CA GLY A 92 -3.58 -24.44 8.02
C GLY A 92 -2.29 -24.18 8.82
N PHE A 93 -1.43 -23.29 8.32
CA PHE A 93 -0.19 -22.90 8.99
C PHE A 93 0.17 -21.43 8.72
N ARG A 94 1.15 -20.91 9.46
CA ARG A 94 1.74 -19.57 9.25
C ARG A 94 3.25 -19.64 9.36
N THR A 95 3.95 -19.02 8.43
CA THR A 95 5.39 -18.79 8.53
C THR A 95 5.64 -17.67 9.52
N THR A 96 6.23 -17.97 10.68
CA THR A 96 6.46 -17.01 11.78
C THR A 96 7.84 -16.37 11.75
N GLY A 97 8.79 -16.98 11.03
CA GLY A 97 10.16 -16.46 10.94
C GLY A 97 11.11 -17.43 10.25
N LYS A 98 12.40 -17.21 10.50
CA LYS A 98 13.47 -18.11 10.09
C LYS A 98 14.32 -18.44 11.32
N ASP A 99 14.80 -19.67 11.39
CA ASP A 99 15.77 -20.09 12.42
C ASP A 99 17.18 -19.54 12.12
N SER A 100 18.15 -19.84 12.99
CA SER A 100 19.55 -19.44 12.82
C SER A 100 20.20 -20.00 11.56
N ASP A 101 19.67 -21.07 11.00
CA ASP A 101 20.18 -21.77 9.82
C ASP A 101 19.45 -21.30 8.54
N GLY A 102 18.49 -20.38 8.67
CA GLY A 102 17.75 -19.79 7.55
C GLY A 102 16.50 -20.57 7.13
N ASN A 103 16.11 -21.66 7.84
CA ASN A 103 14.91 -22.44 7.56
C ASN A 103 13.68 -21.71 8.09
N ALA A 104 12.55 -21.85 7.39
CA ALA A 104 11.29 -21.26 7.82
C ALA A 104 10.76 -21.95 9.08
N ILE A 105 10.35 -21.16 10.06
CA ILE A 105 9.65 -21.62 11.26
C ILE A 105 8.15 -21.51 10.98
N TYR A 106 7.43 -22.60 11.18
CA TYR A 106 5.99 -22.67 10.97
C TYR A 106 5.25 -22.74 12.31
N SER A 107 4.07 -22.16 12.34
CA SER A 107 3.10 -22.29 13.43
C SER A 107 1.81 -22.82 12.86
N ASP A 108 1.27 -23.87 13.46
CA ASP A 108 0.03 -24.50 13.04
C ASP A 108 -1.19 -23.64 13.38
N VAL A 109 -2.21 -23.71 12.52
CA VAL A 109 -3.53 -23.13 12.75
C VAL A 109 -4.58 -24.25 12.70
N PRO A 110 -4.85 -24.91 13.83
CA PRO A 110 -5.70 -26.13 13.86
C PRO A 110 -7.10 -25.90 13.30
N ASP A 111 -7.69 -24.75 13.55
CA ASP A 111 -9.03 -24.41 13.08
C ASP A 111 -9.15 -24.35 11.53
N GLU A 112 -8.03 -24.13 10.85
CA GLU A 112 -7.97 -24.09 9.39
C GLU A 112 -7.58 -25.44 8.79
N LYS A 113 -6.73 -26.23 9.46
CA LYS A 113 -6.18 -27.46 8.88
C LYS A 113 -7.03 -28.70 9.10
N ILE A 114 -7.82 -28.77 10.18
CA ILE A 114 -8.62 -29.93 10.50
C ILE A 114 -9.88 -29.97 9.65
N MET A 115 -10.06 -31.06 8.88
CA MET A 115 -11.21 -31.29 8.00
C MET A 115 -11.73 -32.71 8.16
N VAL A 116 -12.99 -32.93 7.81
CA VAL A 116 -13.64 -34.22 7.85
C VAL A 116 -13.97 -34.69 6.43
N THR A 117 -13.59 -35.92 6.08
CA THR A 117 -13.86 -36.55 4.79
C THR A 117 -15.28 -37.13 4.73
N MET A 118 -15.72 -37.56 3.54
CA MET A 118 -17.03 -38.15 3.32
C MET A 118 -17.25 -39.44 4.14
N ASP A 119 -16.20 -40.19 4.39
CA ASP A 119 -16.18 -41.41 5.19
C ASP A 119 -15.88 -41.20 6.69
N GLU A 120 -16.14 -39.94 7.18
CA GLU A 120 -16.07 -39.56 8.59
C GLU A 120 -14.66 -39.62 9.21
N ASN A 121 -13.61 -39.65 8.40
CA ASN A 121 -12.23 -39.57 8.88
C ASN A 121 -11.81 -38.13 9.07
N ILE A 122 -10.98 -37.86 10.11
CA ILE A 122 -10.38 -36.56 10.37
C ILE A 122 -9.04 -36.52 9.66
N VAL A 123 -8.84 -35.50 8.83
CA VAL A 123 -7.59 -35.25 8.11
C VAL A 123 -7.06 -33.86 8.40
N GLU A 124 -5.73 -33.72 8.40
CA GLU A 124 -5.08 -32.40 8.44
C GLU A 124 -4.65 -32.02 7.02
N VAL A 125 -5.13 -30.87 6.54
CA VAL A 125 -4.84 -30.35 5.20
C VAL A 125 -4.21 -28.99 5.31
N GLU A 126 -2.96 -28.88 4.83
CA GLU A 126 -2.21 -27.64 4.75
C GLU A 126 -1.94 -27.33 3.28
N PHE A 127 -2.22 -26.11 2.87
CA PHE A 127 -1.99 -25.71 1.48
C PHE A 127 -1.70 -24.23 1.33
N ILE A 128 -1.20 -23.87 0.15
CA ILE A 128 -0.85 -22.51 -0.19
C ILE A 128 -1.64 -22.11 -1.42
N VAL A 129 -2.30 -20.95 -1.31
CA VAL A 129 -2.95 -20.31 -2.46
C VAL A 129 -2.03 -19.26 -3.02
N GLN A 130 -1.78 -19.32 -4.31
CA GLN A 130 -1.05 -18.29 -5.04
C GLN A 130 -2.01 -17.56 -5.99
N TYR A 131 -1.99 -16.25 -5.99
CA TYR A 131 -2.82 -15.44 -6.87
C TYR A 131 -2.11 -14.17 -7.33
N ILE A 132 -2.54 -13.62 -8.44
CA ILE A 132 -2.12 -12.33 -8.97
C ILE A 132 -3.34 -11.40 -9.07
N VAL A 133 -3.12 -10.10 -8.87
CA VAL A 133 -4.18 -9.11 -8.99
C VAL A 133 -4.24 -8.63 -10.43
N ARG A 134 -5.34 -8.93 -11.15
CA ARG A 134 -5.55 -8.46 -12.53
C ARG A 134 -6.14 -7.06 -12.58
N ASP A 135 -7.13 -6.80 -11.74
CA ASP A 135 -7.84 -5.53 -11.69
C ASP A 135 -7.60 -4.87 -10.32
N PRO A 136 -6.68 -3.87 -10.26
CA PRO A 136 -6.36 -3.20 -9.00
C PRO A 136 -7.53 -2.35 -8.47
N VAL A 137 -8.45 -1.92 -9.33
CA VAL A 137 -9.63 -1.13 -8.91
C VAL A 137 -10.65 -2.04 -8.23
N ALA A 138 -10.99 -3.16 -8.86
CA ALA A 138 -11.88 -4.14 -8.25
C ALA A 138 -11.31 -4.68 -6.94
N TYR A 139 -9.98 -4.91 -6.88
CA TYR A 139 -9.29 -5.37 -5.69
C TYR A 139 -9.42 -4.41 -4.51
N LEU A 140 -9.35 -3.08 -4.75
CA LEU A 140 -9.36 -2.06 -3.69
C LEU A 140 -10.76 -1.56 -3.32
N PHE A 141 -11.76 -1.67 -4.21
CA PHE A 141 -13.05 -1.02 -4.01
C PHE A 141 -14.24 -1.97 -3.95
N ASN A 142 -14.12 -3.18 -4.52
CA ASN A 142 -15.24 -4.12 -4.53
C ASN A 142 -15.23 -5.09 -3.35
N VAL A 143 -14.11 -5.19 -2.63
CA VAL A 143 -13.93 -6.12 -1.50
C VAL A 143 -13.26 -5.37 -0.36
N ASP A 144 -13.78 -5.47 0.84
CA ASP A 144 -13.25 -4.78 2.02
C ASP A 144 -11.86 -5.30 2.41
N ASP A 145 -11.72 -6.64 2.54
CA ASP A 145 -10.44 -7.33 2.73
C ASP A 145 -10.27 -8.43 1.68
N PRO A 146 -9.57 -8.14 0.56
CA PRO A 146 -9.35 -9.12 -0.50
C PRO A 146 -8.54 -10.34 -0.04
N VAL A 147 -7.52 -10.13 0.81
CA VAL A 147 -6.65 -11.21 1.29
C VAL A 147 -7.44 -12.20 2.13
N GLU A 148 -8.20 -11.68 3.09
CA GLU A 148 -9.04 -12.51 3.96
C GLU A 148 -10.19 -13.17 3.19
N THR A 149 -10.73 -12.50 2.18
CA THR A 149 -11.76 -13.07 1.29
C THR A 149 -11.22 -14.24 0.50
N VAL A 150 -10.03 -14.13 -0.10
CA VAL A 150 -9.36 -15.24 -0.81
C VAL A 150 -9.07 -16.37 0.16
N ARG A 151 -8.58 -16.09 1.38
CA ARG A 151 -8.33 -17.09 2.42
C ARG A 151 -9.58 -17.89 2.74
N LYS A 152 -10.65 -17.22 3.14
CA LYS A 152 -11.92 -17.86 3.55
C LYS A 152 -12.57 -18.64 2.41
N THR A 153 -12.56 -18.09 1.20
CA THR A 153 -13.12 -18.75 0.02
C THR A 153 -12.33 -20.01 -0.33
N SER A 154 -11.00 -19.93 -0.34
CA SER A 154 -10.13 -21.08 -0.63
C SER A 154 -10.25 -22.16 0.43
N TRP A 155 -10.30 -21.79 1.71
CA TRP A 155 -10.52 -22.71 2.81
C TRP A 155 -11.88 -23.41 2.70
N SER A 156 -12.94 -22.66 2.43
CA SER A 156 -14.30 -23.20 2.24
C SER A 156 -14.38 -24.14 1.04
N ALA A 157 -13.74 -23.79 -0.08
CA ALA A 157 -13.69 -24.63 -1.27
C ALA A 157 -12.94 -25.94 -0.98
N MET A 158 -11.77 -25.89 -0.33
CA MET A 158 -11.01 -27.08 0.04
C MET A 158 -11.81 -27.99 0.99
N ARG A 159 -12.45 -27.40 1.99
CA ARG A 159 -13.32 -28.15 2.92
C ARG A 159 -14.46 -28.86 2.21
N THR A 160 -15.06 -28.23 1.20
CA THR A 160 -16.10 -28.84 0.38
C THR A 160 -15.56 -30.03 -0.43
N VAL A 161 -14.37 -29.87 -1.02
CA VAL A 161 -13.73 -30.96 -1.77
C VAL A 161 -13.41 -32.15 -0.85
N VAL A 162 -12.77 -31.87 0.31
CA VAL A 162 -12.42 -32.93 1.28
C VAL A 162 -13.68 -33.64 1.79
N ALA A 163 -14.74 -32.92 2.14
CA ALA A 163 -16.00 -33.49 2.62
C ALA A 163 -16.77 -34.31 1.53
N SER A 164 -16.43 -34.12 0.27
CA SER A 164 -17.06 -34.83 -0.86
C SER A 164 -16.27 -36.07 -1.32
N ASN A 165 -15.10 -36.34 -0.71
CA ASN A 165 -14.22 -37.45 -1.09
C ASN A 165 -13.89 -38.34 0.11
N THR A 166 -13.50 -39.60 -0.15
CA THR A 166 -12.99 -40.50 0.88
C THR A 166 -11.54 -40.12 1.28
N VAL A 167 -11.11 -40.63 2.41
CA VAL A 167 -9.70 -40.38 2.84
C VAL A 167 -8.69 -40.92 1.83
N ASP A 168 -8.97 -42.06 1.20
CA ASP A 168 -8.12 -42.66 0.17
C ASP A 168 -8.01 -41.74 -1.07
N ASP A 169 -9.15 -41.21 -1.52
CA ASP A 169 -9.19 -40.25 -2.63
C ASP A 169 -8.38 -38.98 -2.30
N VAL A 170 -8.60 -38.40 -1.13
CA VAL A 170 -7.87 -37.18 -0.68
C VAL A 170 -6.35 -37.41 -0.63
N LEU A 171 -5.90 -38.59 -0.18
CA LEU A 171 -4.47 -38.94 -0.09
C LEU A 171 -3.84 -39.30 -1.45
N THR A 172 -4.64 -39.70 -2.44
CA THR A 172 -4.14 -40.19 -3.74
C THR A 172 -4.27 -39.18 -4.88
N ILE A 173 -5.22 -38.24 -4.83
CA ILE A 173 -5.46 -37.21 -5.88
C ILE A 173 -4.22 -36.35 -6.23
N GLY A 174 -3.19 -36.34 -5.43
CA GLY A 174 -1.97 -35.59 -5.70
C GLY A 174 -0.83 -36.37 -6.36
N LYS A 175 -1.04 -37.58 -6.85
CA LYS A 175 0.01 -38.48 -7.35
C LYS A 175 -0.02 -38.74 -8.87
N GLU A 176 -0.94 -38.11 -9.61
CA GLU A 176 -0.97 -38.19 -11.08
C GLU A 176 -0.37 -36.95 -11.75
#